data_d2d95ae49153e6f4d2cc50e5fef5860d
#
_entry.id   d2d95ae49153e6f4d2cc50e5fef5860d
#
_cell.length_a   1.000
_cell.length_b   1.000
_cell.length_c   1.000
_cell.angle_alpha   90.00
_cell.angle_beta   90.00
_cell.angle_gamma   90.00
#
_symmetry.space_group_name_H-M   'P 1'
#
loop_
_entity.id
_entity.type
_entity.pdbx_description
1 polymer ?
#
loop_
_entity_poly.entity_id
_entity_poly.type
_entity_poly.pdbx_seq_one_letter_code
_entity_poly.pdbx_strand_id
1 'polypeptide(L)'
;MKILLLAPHPFYQERGTPIAVDLLLTVLARRGDQVDVVTFHEGAAKTYPGVTLYRIPRLPGVRGIRPGFSFKKLVCDVFVLAKALRLAALGSYQVVHAVEESVFMAMLIRLCLRTPYVFDMDSSLPQQMTEKFRALAAFAPILKWFEGRAIRHALAVVPVCDTLADIARPYAPRKLCLLRDVSLLAATPSPVAGELPPALAALRHPCFLYIGNLERYQGLDLLLDSLTLLLKSGVQASLIIAGGQEADIRHYQAKAGIMGLGRNVRFLGPWPIGRMAELFAVADVLVSPRIRGNNTPMKIYSYLQSGKPILATDLPTHTQVLSPDVAVLASPTPARFAAGMRRLIEHPDQGRELARRAKALADAQYSFPVFERTARELYEWIERATT
;
A
#
# COMPACT_ATOMS: atom_id res chain seq x y z
N MET A 1 15.06 -22.26 3.20
CA MET A 1 14.68 -22.51 1.79
C MET A 1 15.51 -21.66 0.83
N LYS A 2 15.56 -22.02 -0.49
CA LYS A 2 16.08 -21.14 -1.54
C LYS A 2 14.93 -20.64 -2.41
N ILE A 3 14.72 -19.33 -2.43
CA ILE A 3 13.54 -18.66 -2.99
C ILE A 3 13.97 -17.71 -4.10
N LEU A 4 13.28 -17.72 -5.25
CA LEU A 4 13.41 -16.70 -6.28
C LEU A 4 12.22 -15.74 -6.14
N LEU A 5 12.46 -14.49 -5.72
CA LEU A 5 11.42 -13.48 -5.57
C LEU A 5 11.42 -12.53 -6.78
N LEU A 6 10.28 -12.41 -7.43
CA LEU A 6 10.10 -11.53 -8.58
C LEU A 6 9.31 -10.28 -8.15
N ALA A 7 9.99 -9.13 -8.13
CA ALA A 7 9.43 -7.84 -7.72
C ALA A 7 9.47 -6.85 -8.91
N PRO A 8 8.43 -6.82 -9.78
CA PRO A 8 8.42 -6.06 -11.03
C PRO A 8 8.17 -4.56 -10.78
N HIS A 9 8.98 -3.96 -9.93
CA HIS A 9 8.92 -2.55 -9.55
C HIS A 9 10.30 -2.05 -9.09
N PRO A 10 10.52 -0.72 -9.03
CA PRO A 10 11.70 -0.14 -8.36
C PRO A 10 11.76 -0.57 -6.89
N PHE A 11 12.90 -1.12 -6.45
CA PHE A 11 13.12 -1.58 -5.09
C PHE A 11 14.46 -1.06 -4.54
N TYR A 12 14.52 -0.44 -3.35
CA TYR A 12 13.44 -0.10 -2.45
C TYR A 12 12.90 1.32 -2.74
N GLN A 13 11.60 1.52 -2.52
CA GLN A 13 10.94 2.84 -2.51
C GLN A 13 9.91 2.89 -1.38
N GLU A 14 9.74 4.05 -0.74
CA GLU A 14 8.78 4.26 0.35
C GLU A 14 7.33 4.40 -0.19
N ARG A 15 6.80 3.31 -0.75
CA ARG A 15 5.43 3.24 -1.24
C ARG A 15 4.92 1.79 -1.26
N GLY A 16 3.63 1.57 -1.14
CA GLY A 16 2.85 0.33 -1.28
C GLY A 16 3.64 -0.97 -1.42
N THR A 17 3.53 -1.64 -2.57
CA THR A 17 4.15 -2.95 -2.84
C THR A 17 5.66 -3.06 -2.50
N PRO A 18 6.54 -2.07 -2.79
CA PRO A 18 7.93 -2.11 -2.33
C PRO A 18 8.10 -2.22 -0.81
N ILE A 19 7.20 -1.61 -0.02
CA ILE A 19 7.22 -1.73 1.44
C ILE A 19 6.76 -3.13 1.87
N ALA A 20 5.69 -3.67 1.25
CA ALA A 20 5.23 -5.03 1.54
C ALA A 20 6.31 -6.07 1.26
N VAL A 21 7.01 -5.95 0.13
CA VAL A 21 8.17 -6.80 -0.21
C VAL A 21 9.30 -6.63 0.82
N ASP A 22 9.59 -5.42 1.28
CA ASP A 22 10.59 -5.15 2.32
C ASP A 22 10.27 -5.85 3.65
N LEU A 23 9.01 -5.79 4.07
CA LEU A 23 8.53 -6.50 5.26
C LEU A 23 8.69 -8.01 5.10
N LEU A 24 8.30 -8.55 3.95
CA LEU A 24 8.44 -9.98 3.65
C LEU A 24 9.91 -10.42 3.63
N LEU A 25 10.79 -9.67 2.97
CA LEU A 25 12.24 -9.96 2.94
C LEU A 25 12.86 -9.91 4.35
N THR A 26 12.38 -9.01 5.20
CA THR A 26 12.79 -8.96 6.61
C THR A 26 12.42 -10.25 7.35
N VAL A 27 11.23 -10.77 7.13
CA VAL A 27 10.79 -12.04 7.74
C VAL A 27 11.59 -13.21 7.20
N LEU A 28 11.79 -13.31 5.87
CA LEU A 28 12.54 -14.40 5.24
C LEU A 28 14.01 -14.42 5.68
N ALA A 29 14.63 -13.25 5.77
CA ALA A 29 15.99 -13.10 6.31
C ALA A 29 16.10 -13.56 7.77
N ARG A 30 15.13 -13.20 8.63
CA ARG A 30 15.06 -13.67 10.02
C ARG A 30 14.78 -15.16 10.14
N ARG A 31 14.12 -15.75 9.14
CA ARG A 31 13.88 -17.18 9.04
C ARG A 31 15.14 -17.97 8.59
N GLY A 32 16.15 -17.27 8.07
CA GLY A 32 17.39 -17.87 7.56
C GLY A 32 17.27 -18.39 6.12
N ASP A 33 16.27 -17.93 5.36
CA ASP A 33 16.08 -18.29 3.96
C ASP A 33 17.12 -17.60 3.07
N GLN A 34 17.46 -18.25 1.96
CA GLN A 34 18.24 -17.67 0.87
C GLN A 34 17.29 -17.13 -0.19
N VAL A 35 17.32 -15.83 -0.45
CA VAL A 35 16.38 -15.19 -1.37
C VAL A 35 17.13 -14.42 -2.44
N ASP A 36 16.92 -14.81 -3.69
CA ASP A 36 17.38 -14.06 -4.86
C ASP A 36 16.21 -13.21 -5.38
N VAL A 37 16.34 -11.89 -5.30
CA VAL A 37 15.29 -10.93 -5.70
C VAL A 37 15.61 -10.34 -7.06
N VAL A 38 14.69 -10.47 -8.03
CA VAL A 38 14.81 -9.81 -9.33
C VAL A 38 13.90 -8.57 -9.34
N THR A 39 14.48 -7.40 -9.61
CA THR A 39 13.77 -6.12 -9.54
C THR A 39 14.22 -5.15 -10.63
N PHE A 40 13.53 -4.04 -10.79
CA PHE A 40 13.90 -3.00 -11.74
C PHE A 40 15.22 -2.32 -11.36
N HIS A 41 15.79 -1.56 -12.30
CA HIS A 41 17.08 -0.88 -12.11
C HIS A 41 17.04 0.32 -11.15
N GLU A 42 15.87 0.87 -10.87
CA GLU A 42 15.65 2.00 -9.96
C GLU A 42 15.41 1.53 -8.52
N GLY A 43 15.59 2.44 -7.55
CA GLY A 43 15.32 2.24 -6.12
C GLY A 43 16.56 2.36 -5.25
N ALA A 44 16.36 2.54 -3.94
CA ALA A 44 17.43 2.65 -2.95
C ALA A 44 18.14 1.30 -2.72
N ALA A 45 19.36 1.34 -2.26
CA ALA A 45 20.05 0.14 -1.79
C ALA A 45 19.48 -0.27 -0.42
N LYS A 46 19.19 -1.57 -0.27
CA LYS A 46 18.79 -2.16 1.00
C LYS A 46 19.39 -3.56 1.08
N THR A 47 19.90 -3.97 2.23
CA THR A 47 20.59 -5.24 2.44
C THR A 47 19.92 -6.03 3.56
N TYR A 48 19.85 -7.34 3.38
CA TYR A 48 19.32 -8.28 4.36
C TYR A 48 20.20 -9.51 4.41
N PRO A 49 20.36 -10.17 5.57
CA PRO A 49 21.05 -11.45 5.65
C PRO A 49 20.42 -12.50 4.73
N GLY A 50 21.22 -13.20 3.94
CA GLY A 50 20.75 -14.23 3.04
C GLY A 50 19.99 -13.76 1.78
N VAL A 51 19.89 -12.45 1.52
CA VAL A 51 19.16 -11.90 0.37
C VAL A 51 20.13 -11.26 -0.63
N THR A 52 19.99 -11.63 -1.90
CA THR A 52 20.75 -11.05 -3.01
C THR A 52 19.80 -10.29 -3.96
N LEU A 53 20.06 -8.99 -4.19
CA LEU A 53 19.27 -8.17 -5.11
C LEU A 53 19.88 -8.19 -6.52
N TYR A 54 19.13 -8.71 -7.49
CA TYR A 54 19.46 -8.69 -8.91
C TYR A 54 18.64 -7.63 -9.62
N ARG A 55 19.24 -6.52 -9.92
CA ARG A 55 18.62 -5.46 -10.72
C ARG A 55 18.76 -5.75 -12.20
N ILE A 56 17.74 -5.39 -13.00
CA ILE A 56 17.85 -5.38 -14.46
C ILE A 56 18.86 -4.30 -14.90
N PRO A 57 19.42 -4.37 -16.12
CA PRO A 57 20.28 -3.32 -16.64
C PRO A 57 19.59 -1.95 -16.67
N ARG A 58 20.36 -0.89 -16.54
CA ARG A 58 19.83 0.47 -16.74
C ARG A 58 19.46 0.66 -18.20
N LEU A 59 18.18 0.97 -18.44
CA LEU A 59 17.64 1.14 -19.78
C LEU A 59 17.64 2.63 -20.16
N PRO A 60 18.27 3.02 -21.28
CA PRO A 60 18.26 4.40 -21.75
C PRO A 60 16.81 4.91 -21.92
N GLY A 61 16.55 6.14 -21.45
CA GLY A 61 15.20 6.74 -21.54
C GLY A 61 14.13 6.18 -20.60
N VAL A 62 14.42 5.12 -19.84
CA VAL A 62 13.49 4.54 -18.87
C VAL A 62 13.86 5.03 -17.47
N ARG A 63 13.20 6.09 -17.02
CA ARG A 63 13.35 6.67 -15.68
C ARG A 63 11.98 7.05 -15.11
N GLY A 64 11.88 7.11 -13.76
CA GLY A 64 10.68 7.53 -13.06
C GLY A 64 9.51 6.58 -13.29
N ILE A 65 9.73 5.27 -13.11
CA ILE A 65 8.71 4.23 -13.32
C ILE A 65 7.62 4.38 -12.25
N ARG A 66 6.40 4.71 -12.72
CA ARG A 66 5.22 4.88 -11.85
C ARG A 66 4.51 3.55 -11.61
N PRO A 67 3.75 3.41 -10.51
CA PRO A 67 2.87 2.27 -10.28
C PRO A 67 1.83 2.11 -11.40
N GLY A 68 1.37 0.87 -11.55
CA GLY A 68 0.35 0.52 -12.54
C GLY A 68 0.93 0.32 -13.94
N PHE A 69 0.06 -0.04 -14.88
CA PHE A 69 0.44 -0.36 -16.25
C PHE A 69 1.03 0.83 -17.00
N SER A 70 2.24 0.66 -17.58
CA SER A 70 2.87 1.63 -18.47
C SER A 70 3.79 0.92 -19.47
N PHE A 71 4.05 1.51 -20.62
CA PHE A 71 4.98 0.94 -21.60
C PHE A 71 6.40 0.78 -21.04
N LYS A 72 6.86 1.75 -20.24
CA LYS A 72 8.16 1.65 -19.54
C LYS A 72 8.24 0.43 -18.64
N LYS A 73 7.16 0.14 -17.91
CA LYS A 73 7.06 -1.04 -17.03
C LYS A 73 7.11 -2.32 -17.86
N LEU A 74 6.35 -2.40 -18.95
CA LEU A 74 6.35 -3.57 -19.83
C LEU A 74 7.75 -3.89 -20.40
N VAL A 75 8.50 -2.86 -20.81
CA VAL A 75 9.89 -3.04 -21.24
C VAL A 75 10.75 -3.61 -20.11
N CYS A 76 10.65 -3.05 -18.91
CA CYS A 76 11.38 -3.58 -17.75
C CYS A 76 11.00 -5.04 -17.43
N ASP A 77 9.72 -5.40 -17.57
CA ASP A 77 9.21 -6.75 -17.30
C ASP A 77 9.84 -7.79 -18.23
N VAL A 78 10.13 -7.46 -19.49
CA VAL A 78 10.88 -8.36 -20.40
C VAL A 78 12.27 -8.66 -19.84
N PHE A 79 12.98 -7.67 -19.32
CA PHE A 79 14.31 -7.87 -18.71
C PHE A 79 14.23 -8.63 -17.39
N VAL A 80 13.19 -8.40 -16.58
CA VAL A 80 12.91 -9.18 -15.35
C VAL A 80 12.69 -10.64 -15.72
N LEU A 81 11.85 -10.92 -16.72
CA LEU A 81 11.58 -12.29 -17.20
C LEU A 81 12.87 -12.99 -17.66
N ALA A 82 13.67 -12.35 -18.53
CA ALA A 82 14.92 -12.91 -19.01
C ALA A 82 15.89 -13.22 -17.86
N LYS A 83 16.02 -12.32 -16.91
CA LYS A 83 16.86 -12.51 -15.72
C LYS A 83 16.32 -13.63 -14.82
N ALA A 84 15.01 -13.66 -14.60
CA ALA A 84 14.32 -14.66 -13.79
C ALA A 84 14.48 -16.08 -14.38
N LEU A 85 14.27 -16.24 -15.69
CA LEU A 85 14.48 -17.52 -16.40
C LEU A 85 15.93 -18.00 -16.29
N ARG A 86 16.89 -17.09 -16.49
CA ARG A 86 18.32 -17.42 -16.34
C ARG A 86 18.65 -17.88 -14.93
N LEU A 87 18.19 -17.17 -13.90
CA LEU A 87 18.44 -17.55 -12.50
C LEU A 87 17.74 -18.87 -12.17
N ALA A 88 16.48 -19.03 -12.59
CA ALA A 88 15.71 -20.26 -12.35
C ALA A 88 16.35 -21.50 -13.03
N ALA A 89 16.93 -21.32 -14.22
CA ALA A 89 17.61 -22.40 -14.93
C ALA A 89 18.97 -22.79 -14.32
N LEU A 90 19.69 -21.83 -13.74
CA LEU A 90 21.02 -22.04 -13.17
C LEU A 90 20.97 -22.37 -11.67
N GLY A 91 19.89 -21.99 -10.98
CA GLY A 91 19.73 -22.16 -9.55
C GLY A 91 18.71 -23.23 -9.18
N SER A 92 18.92 -23.90 -8.04
CA SER A 92 17.95 -24.88 -7.52
C SER A 92 17.00 -24.21 -6.55
N TYR A 93 16.00 -23.46 -7.07
CA TYR A 93 14.99 -22.80 -6.25
C TYR A 93 13.86 -23.78 -5.90
N GLN A 94 13.47 -23.79 -4.63
CA GLN A 94 12.34 -24.59 -4.15
C GLN A 94 10.99 -23.95 -4.51
N VAL A 95 10.96 -22.62 -4.63
CA VAL A 95 9.76 -21.87 -4.98
C VAL A 95 10.11 -20.53 -5.65
N VAL A 96 9.23 -20.08 -6.55
CA VAL A 96 9.22 -18.71 -7.07
C VAL A 96 8.15 -17.93 -6.34
N HIS A 97 8.49 -16.83 -5.66
CA HIS A 97 7.53 -15.90 -5.09
C HIS A 97 7.29 -14.75 -6.07
N ALA A 98 6.10 -14.67 -6.63
CA ALA A 98 5.77 -13.75 -7.70
C ALA A 98 4.82 -12.66 -7.19
N VAL A 99 5.30 -11.42 -7.21
CA VAL A 99 4.55 -10.24 -6.79
C VAL A 99 3.76 -9.67 -7.97
N GLU A 100 2.47 -9.46 -7.80
CA GLU A 100 1.56 -8.89 -8.81
C GLU A 100 1.65 -9.61 -10.17
N GLU A 101 1.82 -8.85 -11.27
CA GLU A 101 1.86 -9.39 -12.65
C GLU A 101 3.04 -10.33 -12.92
N SER A 102 4.07 -10.36 -12.09
CA SER A 102 5.16 -11.33 -12.25
C SER A 102 4.70 -12.79 -12.06
N VAL A 103 3.47 -13.00 -11.61
CA VAL A 103 2.87 -14.34 -11.57
C VAL A 103 2.84 -15.00 -12.95
N PHE A 104 2.66 -14.24 -14.03
CA PHE A 104 2.69 -14.80 -15.40
C PHE A 104 4.09 -15.25 -15.79
N MET A 105 5.13 -14.57 -15.30
CA MET A 105 6.53 -14.98 -15.44
C MET A 105 6.80 -16.28 -14.66
N ALA A 106 6.27 -16.37 -13.44
CA ALA A 106 6.38 -17.57 -12.61
C ALA A 106 5.62 -18.77 -13.20
N MET A 107 4.46 -18.55 -13.85
CA MET A 107 3.78 -19.60 -14.61
C MET A 107 4.64 -20.16 -15.75
N LEU A 108 5.35 -19.31 -16.47
CA LEU A 108 6.26 -19.72 -17.52
C LEU A 108 7.46 -20.52 -16.95
N ILE A 109 8.05 -20.03 -15.84
CA ILE A 109 9.12 -20.76 -15.14
C ILE A 109 8.62 -22.14 -14.69
N ARG A 110 7.42 -22.24 -14.14
CA ARG A 110 6.83 -23.53 -13.78
C ARG A 110 6.61 -24.44 -14.96
N LEU A 111 6.18 -23.90 -16.09
CA LEU A 111 5.98 -24.70 -17.32
C LEU A 111 7.30 -25.27 -17.83
N CYS A 112 8.37 -24.48 -17.85
CA CYS A 112 9.67 -24.86 -18.41
C CYS A 112 10.53 -25.68 -17.43
N LEU A 113 10.50 -25.33 -16.13
CA LEU A 113 11.44 -25.84 -15.13
C LEU A 113 10.77 -26.61 -13.98
N ARG A 114 9.43 -26.69 -13.99
CA ARG A 114 8.60 -27.34 -12.96
C ARG A 114 8.71 -26.73 -11.55
N THR A 115 9.40 -25.61 -11.39
CA THR A 115 9.50 -24.92 -10.10
C THR A 115 8.13 -24.37 -9.69
N PRO A 116 7.58 -24.73 -8.52
CA PRO A 116 6.30 -24.21 -8.04
C PRO A 116 6.38 -22.70 -7.74
N TYR A 117 5.23 -22.04 -7.72
CA TYR A 117 5.21 -20.60 -7.40
C TYR A 117 4.11 -20.23 -6.41
N VAL A 118 4.39 -19.15 -5.68
CA VAL A 118 3.45 -18.38 -4.85
C VAL A 118 3.01 -17.17 -5.64
N PHE A 119 1.72 -16.89 -5.63
CA PHE A 119 1.15 -15.67 -6.19
C PHE A 119 0.88 -14.67 -5.06
N ASP A 120 1.72 -13.65 -4.93
CA ASP A 120 1.51 -12.51 -4.04
C ASP A 120 0.62 -11.49 -4.73
N MET A 121 -0.63 -11.41 -4.23
CA MET A 121 -1.73 -10.72 -4.91
C MET A 121 -2.03 -9.39 -4.22
N ASP A 122 -1.27 -8.34 -4.57
CA ASP A 122 -1.49 -6.96 -4.09
C ASP A 122 -2.61 -6.26 -4.87
N SER A 123 -2.96 -6.79 -6.05
CA SER A 123 -4.01 -6.24 -6.91
C SER A 123 -4.54 -7.29 -7.88
N SER A 124 -5.71 -7.03 -8.49
CA SER A 124 -6.21 -7.80 -9.62
C SER A 124 -5.90 -7.09 -10.93
N LEU A 125 -5.12 -7.74 -11.81
CA LEU A 125 -4.76 -7.17 -13.11
C LEU A 125 -5.99 -6.89 -13.99
N PRO A 126 -7.01 -7.80 -14.11
CA PRO A 126 -8.23 -7.52 -14.84
C PRO A 126 -8.96 -6.28 -14.35
N GLN A 127 -9.03 -6.07 -13.03
CA GLN A 127 -9.66 -4.87 -12.47
C GLN A 127 -8.89 -3.60 -12.80
N GLN A 128 -7.57 -3.58 -12.57
CA GLN A 128 -6.74 -2.43 -12.89
C GLN A 128 -6.82 -2.04 -14.37
N MET A 129 -6.79 -3.03 -15.27
CA MET A 129 -6.83 -2.80 -16.71
C MET A 129 -8.18 -2.25 -17.15
N THR A 130 -9.29 -2.79 -16.66
CA THR A 130 -10.64 -2.34 -17.02
C THR A 130 -10.99 -0.98 -16.43
N GLU A 131 -10.49 -0.66 -15.24
CA GLU A 131 -10.67 0.66 -14.61
C GLU A 131 -9.88 1.75 -15.35
N LYS A 132 -8.65 1.43 -15.80
CA LYS A 132 -7.76 2.38 -16.46
C LYS A 132 -8.12 2.58 -17.94
N PHE A 133 -8.51 1.51 -18.62
CA PHE A 133 -8.78 1.50 -20.07
C PHE A 133 -10.16 0.92 -20.34
N ARG A 134 -11.17 1.78 -20.46
CA ARG A 134 -12.56 1.36 -20.75
C ARG A 134 -12.69 0.47 -21.98
N ALA A 135 -11.86 0.71 -23.01
CA ALA A 135 -11.83 -0.12 -24.22
C ALA A 135 -11.43 -1.58 -23.95
N LEU A 136 -10.66 -1.84 -22.87
CA LEU A 136 -10.24 -3.19 -22.49
C LEU A 136 -11.32 -3.94 -21.70
N ALA A 137 -12.46 -3.32 -21.38
CA ALA A 137 -13.57 -3.98 -20.71
C ALA A 137 -14.09 -5.19 -21.50
N ALA A 138 -14.05 -5.12 -22.85
CA ALA A 138 -14.40 -6.25 -23.72
C ALA A 138 -13.46 -7.46 -23.55
N PHE A 139 -12.22 -7.25 -23.14
CA PHE A 139 -11.23 -8.31 -22.90
C PHE A 139 -11.18 -8.79 -21.45
N ALA A 140 -12.02 -8.23 -20.57
CA ALA A 140 -12.07 -8.60 -19.16
C ALA A 140 -12.25 -10.12 -18.93
N PRO A 141 -13.08 -10.87 -19.69
CA PRO A 141 -13.20 -12.32 -19.52
C PRO A 141 -11.90 -13.07 -19.77
N ILE A 142 -11.14 -12.65 -20.77
CA ILE A 142 -9.84 -13.25 -21.13
C ILE A 142 -8.82 -12.97 -20.01
N LEU A 143 -8.75 -11.72 -19.54
CA LEU A 143 -7.84 -11.35 -18.45
C LEU A 143 -8.19 -12.10 -17.16
N LYS A 144 -9.48 -12.22 -16.82
CA LYS A 144 -9.96 -13.03 -15.68
C LYS A 144 -9.62 -14.51 -15.83
N TRP A 145 -9.69 -15.06 -17.04
CA TRP A 145 -9.32 -16.44 -17.31
C TRP A 145 -7.82 -16.68 -17.03
N PHE A 146 -6.94 -15.76 -17.48
CA PHE A 146 -5.51 -15.84 -17.21
C PHE A 146 -5.20 -15.71 -15.71
N GLU A 147 -5.81 -14.74 -15.02
CA GLU A 147 -5.67 -14.59 -13.57
C GLU A 147 -6.17 -15.82 -12.83
N GLY A 148 -7.33 -16.37 -13.22
CA GLY A 148 -7.86 -17.60 -12.65
C GLY A 148 -6.97 -18.81 -12.86
N ARG A 149 -6.28 -18.92 -14.01
CA ARG A 149 -5.26 -19.96 -14.22
C ARG A 149 -4.04 -19.73 -13.34
N ALA A 150 -3.60 -18.47 -13.18
CA ALA A 150 -2.50 -18.14 -12.29
C ALA A 150 -2.81 -18.53 -10.84
N ILE A 151 -4.03 -18.23 -10.37
CA ILE A 151 -4.51 -18.60 -9.03
C ILE A 151 -4.58 -20.13 -8.86
N ARG A 152 -5.23 -20.82 -9.80
CA ARG A 152 -5.46 -22.29 -9.70
C ARG A 152 -4.16 -23.10 -9.71
N HIS A 153 -3.14 -22.65 -10.42
CA HIS A 153 -1.88 -23.35 -10.56
C HIS A 153 -0.81 -22.91 -9.54
N ALA A 154 -1.08 -21.86 -8.75
CA ALA A 154 -0.19 -21.47 -7.68
C ALA A 154 -0.10 -22.55 -6.58
N LEU A 155 1.06 -22.69 -6.00
CA LEU A 155 1.24 -23.48 -4.77
C LEU A 155 0.48 -22.82 -3.62
N ALA A 156 0.62 -21.50 -3.50
CA ALA A 156 -0.16 -20.67 -2.60
C ALA A 156 -0.53 -19.33 -3.26
N VAL A 157 -1.68 -18.77 -2.88
CA VAL A 157 -2.11 -17.42 -3.23
C VAL A 157 -2.14 -16.60 -1.95
N VAL A 158 -1.52 -15.42 -2.01
CA VAL A 158 -1.29 -14.55 -0.85
C VAL A 158 -1.94 -13.17 -1.13
N PRO A 159 -3.26 -13.05 -0.97
CA PRO A 159 -3.92 -11.75 -1.12
C PRO A 159 -3.61 -10.83 0.06
N VAL A 160 -3.44 -9.52 -0.21
CA VAL A 160 -3.18 -8.51 0.81
C VAL A 160 -4.44 -8.08 1.57
N CYS A 161 -5.64 -8.37 1.05
CA CYS A 161 -6.90 -7.96 1.66
C CYS A 161 -8.05 -8.91 1.31
N ASP A 162 -9.17 -8.78 2.06
CA ASP A 162 -10.32 -9.67 1.92
C ASP A 162 -10.95 -9.60 0.53
N THR A 163 -11.08 -8.42 -0.07
CA THR A 163 -11.62 -8.26 -1.44
C THR A 163 -10.82 -9.07 -2.47
N LEU A 164 -9.49 -9.10 -2.35
CA LEU A 164 -8.64 -9.89 -3.25
C LEU A 164 -8.73 -11.39 -2.93
N ALA A 165 -8.88 -11.75 -1.65
CA ALA A 165 -9.14 -13.12 -1.25
C ALA A 165 -10.47 -13.63 -1.83
N ASP A 166 -11.52 -12.79 -1.83
CA ASP A 166 -12.83 -13.12 -2.42
C ASP A 166 -12.76 -13.32 -3.94
N ILE A 167 -11.89 -12.57 -4.63
CA ILE A 167 -11.60 -12.78 -6.05
C ILE A 167 -10.90 -14.13 -6.29
N ALA A 168 -10.01 -14.53 -5.38
CA ALA A 168 -9.25 -15.77 -5.53
C ALA A 168 -10.04 -17.04 -5.17
N ARG A 169 -10.94 -16.99 -4.19
CA ARG A 169 -11.70 -18.16 -3.69
C ARG A 169 -12.43 -18.97 -4.76
N PRO A 170 -13.14 -18.37 -5.74
CA PRO A 170 -13.83 -19.13 -6.78
C PRO A 170 -12.95 -20.01 -7.65
N TYR A 171 -11.64 -19.72 -7.69
CA TYR A 171 -10.67 -20.50 -8.45
C TYR A 171 -10.08 -21.68 -7.66
N ALA A 172 -10.53 -21.90 -6.42
CA ALA A 172 -10.11 -22.98 -5.53
C ALA A 172 -8.56 -23.11 -5.42
N PRO A 173 -7.84 -22.08 -4.96
CA PRO A 173 -6.39 -22.16 -4.79
C PRO A 173 -6.02 -23.27 -3.79
N ARG A 174 -4.90 -23.97 -4.03
CA ARG A 174 -4.40 -25.05 -3.15
C ARG A 174 -4.19 -24.58 -1.70
N LYS A 175 -3.67 -23.35 -1.55
CA LYS A 175 -3.53 -22.63 -0.27
C LYS A 175 -3.88 -21.17 -0.48
N LEU A 176 -4.78 -20.64 0.32
CA LEU A 176 -5.07 -19.20 0.40
C LEU A 176 -4.57 -18.70 1.76
N CYS A 177 -3.67 -17.74 1.76
CA CYS A 177 -3.10 -17.16 2.97
C CYS A 177 -3.23 -15.63 2.90
N LEU A 178 -4.13 -15.07 3.68
CA LEU A 178 -4.34 -13.63 3.75
C LEU A 178 -3.20 -12.99 4.54
N LEU A 179 -2.30 -12.29 3.85
CA LEU A 179 -1.16 -11.58 4.44
C LEU A 179 -1.37 -10.07 4.32
N ARG A 180 -2.01 -9.50 5.33
CA ARG A 180 -2.33 -8.08 5.33
C ARG A 180 -1.11 -7.20 5.57
N ASP A 181 -1.14 -6.01 4.98
CA ASP A 181 -0.21 -4.94 5.37
C ASP A 181 -0.33 -4.62 6.86
N VAL A 182 0.72 -4.03 7.40
CA VAL A 182 0.81 -3.67 8.81
C VAL A 182 1.22 -2.23 9.00
N SER A 183 1.09 -1.76 10.22
CA SER A 183 1.57 -0.43 10.59
C SER A 183 3.08 -0.31 10.42
N LEU A 184 3.50 0.80 9.85
CA LEU A 184 4.90 1.16 9.67
C LEU A 184 5.49 1.91 10.87
N LEU A 185 4.66 2.29 11.85
CA LEU A 185 5.11 3.02 13.05
C LEU A 185 6.02 2.18 13.94
N ALA A 186 5.73 0.89 14.07
CA ALA A 186 6.53 -0.02 14.90
C ALA A 186 7.78 -0.57 14.19
N ALA A 187 7.82 -0.49 12.86
CA ALA A 187 8.95 -0.97 12.06
C ALA A 187 10.12 0.01 11.99
N THR A 188 9.90 1.25 12.45
CA THR A 188 10.94 2.29 12.47
C THR A 188 11.45 2.49 13.89
N PRO A 189 12.77 2.52 14.11
CA PRO A 189 13.33 2.98 15.39
C PRO A 189 12.75 4.35 15.75
N SER A 190 12.58 4.60 17.05
CA SER A 190 12.10 5.89 17.58
C SER A 190 12.78 7.05 16.85
N PRO A 191 12.04 8.05 16.40
CA PRO A 191 12.59 9.09 15.54
C PRO A 191 13.75 9.77 16.25
N VAL A 192 14.84 9.96 15.54
CA VAL A 192 15.74 11.05 15.85
C VAL A 192 14.86 12.30 15.77
N ALA A 193 14.61 12.91 16.91
CA ALA A 193 13.78 14.11 17.01
C ALA A 193 14.39 15.20 16.12
N GLY A 194 13.86 15.30 14.90
CA GLY A 194 14.15 16.42 14.02
C GLY A 194 13.19 17.55 14.40
N GLU A 195 13.65 18.78 14.34
CA GLU A 195 12.79 19.94 14.54
C GLU A 195 11.64 19.90 13.51
N LEU A 196 10.41 19.97 14.02
CA LEU A 196 9.23 20.13 13.18
C LEU A 196 9.38 21.45 12.39
N PRO A 197 9.00 21.45 11.10
CA PRO A 197 8.98 22.70 10.35
C PRO A 197 8.22 23.80 11.13
N PRO A 198 8.77 25.01 11.26
CA PRO A 198 8.10 26.10 12.01
C PRO A 198 6.69 26.38 11.49
N ALA A 199 6.44 26.10 10.22
CA ALA A 199 5.11 26.22 9.59
C ALA A 199 4.04 25.30 10.22
N LEU A 200 4.42 24.24 10.95
CA LEU A 200 3.49 23.36 11.65
C LEU A 200 3.15 23.86 13.05
N ALA A 201 4.05 24.58 13.70
CA ALA A 201 3.82 25.16 15.03
C ALA A 201 2.75 26.28 15.04
N ALA A 202 2.55 26.92 13.88
CA ALA A 202 1.57 28.02 13.71
C ALA A 202 0.19 27.56 13.24
N LEU A 203 -0.05 26.25 13.16
CA LEU A 203 -1.34 25.71 12.71
C LEU A 203 -2.42 25.89 13.79
N ARG A 204 -3.63 26.22 13.33
CA ARG A 204 -4.80 26.27 14.21
C ARG A 204 -5.34 24.85 14.43
N HIS A 205 -5.67 24.54 15.67
CA HIS A 205 -6.37 23.32 16.01
C HIS A 205 -7.90 23.52 15.94
N PRO A 206 -8.65 22.46 15.58
CA PRO A 206 -8.17 21.11 15.30
C PRO A 206 -7.44 21.01 13.95
N CYS A 207 -6.42 20.16 13.91
CA CYS A 207 -5.60 19.92 12.76
C CYS A 207 -5.86 18.53 12.17
N PHE A 208 -6.32 18.49 10.92
CA PHE A 208 -6.49 17.26 10.15
C PHE A 208 -5.21 16.92 9.41
N LEU A 209 -4.90 15.62 9.28
CA LEU A 209 -3.72 15.15 8.58
C LEU A 209 -4.08 14.11 7.52
N TYR A 210 -3.64 14.36 6.29
CA TYR A 210 -3.60 13.39 5.21
C TYR A 210 -2.14 13.01 4.88
N ILE A 211 -1.86 11.71 4.78
CA ILE A 211 -0.56 11.19 4.31
C ILE A 211 -0.79 10.29 3.10
N GLY A 212 -0.02 10.46 2.03
CA GLY A 212 -0.03 9.59 0.86
C GLY A 212 0.25 10.30 -0.47
N ASN A 213 0.11 9.56 -1.57
CA ASN A 213 0.18 10.18 -2.89
C ASN A 213 -1.05 11.06 -3.14
N LEU A 214 -0.96 11.98 -4.12
CA LEU A 214 -2.01 12.94 -4.43
C LEU A 214 -2.77 12.59 -5.72
N GLU A 215 -2.79 11.31 -6.11
CA GLU A 215 -3.55 10.86 -7.27
C GLU A 215 -5.06 11.05 -7.04
N ARG A 216 -5.82 11.33 -8.10
CA ARG A 216 -7.24 11.70 -8.05
C ARG A 216 -8.10 10.73 -7.23
N TYR A 217 -7.84 9.41 -7.33
CA TYR A 217 -8.61 8.41 -6.59
C TYR A 217 -8.40 8.48 -5.07
N GLN A 218 -7.38 9.17 -4.60
CA GLN A 218 -7.14 9.42 -3.18
C GLN A 218 -8.10 10.46 -2.57
N GLY A 219 -8.86 11.19 -3.41
CA GLY A 219 -9.97 12.04 -2.97
C GLY A 219 -9.55 13.38 -2.36
N LEU A 220 -8.41 13.95 -2.77
CA LEU A 220 -7.99 15.27 -2.29
C LEU A 220 -9.02 16.35 -2.66
N ASP A 221 -9.69 16.23 -3.80
CA ASP A 221 -10.78 17.11 -4.20
C ASP A 221 -11.91 17.07 -3.16
N LEU A 222 -12.36 15.86 -2.82
CA LEU A 222 -13.36 15.66 -1.76
C LEU A 222 -12.93 16.30 -0.43
N LEU A 223 -11.65 16.14 -0.04
CA LEU A 223 -11.12 16.66 1.22
C LEU A 223 -11.11 18.20 1.25
N LEU A 224 -10.64 18.84 0.17
CA LEU A 224 -10.60 20.31 0.08
C LEU A 224 -12.01 20.91 0.04
N ASP A 225 -12.94 20.30 -0.72
CA ASP A 225 -14.34 20.72 -0.76
C ASP A 225 -15.01 20.58 0.63
N SER A 226 -14.73 19.48 1.34
CA SER A 226 -15.24 19.24 2.70
C SER A 226 -14.69 20.24 3.70
N LEU A 227 -13.40 20.54 3.64
CA LEU A 227 -12.77 21.56 4.49
C LEU A 227 -13.40 22.94 4.22
N THR A 228 -13.66 23.28 2.96
CA THR A 228 -14.32 24.53 2.59
C THR A 228 -15.71 24.65 3.22
N LEU A 229 -16.50 23.57 3.19
CA LEU A 229 -17.82 23.56 3.82
C LEU A 229 -17.74 23.70 5.34
N LEU A 230 -16.76 23.03 5.96
CA LEU A 230 -16.52 23.12 7.40
C LEU A 230 -16.17 24.56 7.81
N LEU A 231 -15.24 25.21 7.11
CA LEU A 231 -14.81 26.58 7.40
C LEU A 231 -15.93 27.58 7.16
N LYS A 232 -16.73 27.45 6.10
CA LYS A 232 -17.91 28.27 5.82
C LYS A 232 -18.97 28.20 6.92
N SER A 233 -19.01 27.12 7.69
CA SER A 233 -19.93 26.99 8.85
C SER A 233 -19.40 27.62 10.13
N GLY A 234 -18.31 28.41 10.06
CA GLY A 234 -17.74 29.13 11.20
C GLY A 234 -16.72 28.31 12.02
N VAL A 235 -16.53 27.02 11.71
CA VAL A 235 -15.55 26.18 12.42
C VAL A 235 -14.14 26.52 11.93
N GLN A 236 -13.21 26.77 12.85
CA GLN A 236 -11.79 26.95 12.51
C GLN A 236 -11.11 25.58 12.47
N ALA A 237 -10.33 25.32 11.45
CA ALA A 237 -9.55 24.08 11.31
C ALA A 237 -8.35 24.27 10.38
N SER A 238 -7.35 23.40 10.52
CA SER A 238 -6.21 23.32 9.61
C SER A 238 -6.13 21.91 8.99
N LEU A 239 -5.44 21.83 7.85
CA LEU A 239 -5.18 20.58 7.14
C LEU A 239 -3.70 20.48 6.74
N ILE A 240 -3.05 19.41 7.15
CA ILE A 240 -1.72 19.03 6.68
C ILE A 240 -1.88 17.96 5.59
N ILE A 241 -1.18 18.16 4.47
CA ILE A 241 -1.08 17.18 3.38
C ILE A 241 0.39 16.83 3.20
N ALA A 242 0.76 15.60 3.56
CA ALA A 242 2.11 15.06 3.43
C ALA A 242 2.17 13.99 2.35
N GLY A 243 3.20 14.05 1.49
CA GLY A 243 3.39 13.17 0.35
C GLY A 243 3.11 13.85 -0.99
N GLY A 244 2.97 13.02 -2.04
CA GLY A 244 2.74 13.49 -3.41
C GLY A 244 4.03 13.78 -4.19
N GLN A 245 3.88 13.87 -5.52
CA GLN A 245 4.93 14.32 -6.43
C GLN A 245 4.79 15.82 -6.66
N GLU A 246 5.88 16.46 -7.04
CA GLU A 246 5.92 17.92 -7.19
C GLU A 246 4.82 18.49 -8.11
N ALA A 247 4.51 17.80 -9.22
CA ALA A 247 3.45 18.25 -10.14
C ALA A 247 2.07 18.21 -9.48
N ASP A 248 1.78 17.15 -8.71
CA ASP A 248 0.49 16.99 -8.02
C ASP A 248 0.38 18.02 -6.87
N ILE A 249 1.49 18.23 -6.15
CA ILE A 249 1.56 19.23 -5.06
C ILE A 249 1.24 20.63 -5.62
N ARG A 250 1.91 21.04 -6.71
CA ARG A 250 1.64 22.35 -7.36
C ARG A 250 0.19 22.47 -7.80
N HIS A 251 -0.38 21.40 -8.37
CA HIS A 251 -1.79 21.38 -8.78
C HIS A 251 -2.73 21.65 -7.60
N TYR A 252 -2.56 20.90 -6.50
CA TYR A 252 -3.46 21.06 -5.34
C TYR A 252 -3.18 22.32 -4.53
N GLN A 253 -1.96 22.85 -4.51
CA GLN A 253 -1.65 24.16 -3.94
C GLN A 253 -2.37 25.28 -4.68
N ALA A 254 -2.32 25.28 -6.03
CA ALA A 254 -3.05 26.24 -6.85
C ALA A 254 -4.55 26.14 -6.61
N LYS A 255 -5.11 24.91 -6.58
CA LYS A 255 -6.53 24.69 -6.26
C LYS A 255 -6.92 25.22 -4.90
N ALA A 256 -6.15 24.91 -3.85
CA ALA A 256 -6.40 25.43 -2.50
C ALA A 256 -6.34 26.96 -2.45
N GLY A 257 -5.43 27.59 -3.19
CA GLY A 257 -5.35 29.03 -3.33
C GLY A 257 -6.62 29.64 -3.95
N ILE A 258 -7.11 29.07 -5.06
CA ILE A 258 -8.35 29.50 -5.73
C ILE A 258 -9.57 29.35 -4.78
N MET A 259 -9.59 28.30 -3.95
CA MET A 259 -10.64 28.04 -2.97
C MET A 259 -10.55 28.92 -1.71
N GLY A 260 -9.53 29.78 -1.58
CA GLY A 260 -9.30 30.62 -0.40
C GLY A 260 -8.75 29.86 0.81
N LEU A 261 -8.24 28.64 0.63
CA LEU A 261 -7.76 27.76 1.71
C LEU A 261 -6.28 27.95 2.07
N GLY A 262 -5.56 28.90 1.45
CA GLY A 262 -4.11 29.04 1.56
C GLY A 262 -3.59 29.22 3.01
N ARG A 263 -4.40 29.76 3.93
CA ARG A 263 -4.07 29.89 5.35
C ARG A 263 -4.36 28.65 6.17
N ASN A 264 -5.23 27.76 5.69
CA ASN A 264 -5.72 26.57 6.40
C ASN A 264 -5.03 25.29 5.96
N VAL A 265 -4.43 25.24 4.77
CA VAL A 265 -3.81 24.02 4.22
C VAL A 265 -2.31 24.18 4.13
N ARG A 266 -1.57 23.14 4.55
CA ARG A 266 -0.11 23.06 4.43
C ARG A 266 0.28 21.80 3.66
N PHE A 267 1.02 21.98 2.59
CA PHE A 267 1.60 20.88 1.79
C PHE A 267 3.07 20.73 2.17
N LEU A 268 3.44 19.55 2.67
CA LEU A 268 4.79 19.26 3.14
C LEU A 268 5.65 18.55 2.08
N GLY A 269 5.04 18.04 1.01
CA GLY A 269 5.72 17.18 0.06
C GLY A 269 6.02 15.78 0.63
N PRO A 270 6.94 15.03 -0.02
CA PRO A 270 7.36 13.73 0.44
C PRO A 270 7.88 13.78 1.88
N TRP A 271 7.35 12.89 2.73
CA TRP A 271 7.73 12.83 4.13
C TRP A 271 8.26 11.42 4.46
N PRO A 272 9.46 11.29 5.05
CA PRO A 272 10.05 10.00 5.35
C PRO A 272 9.16 9.16 6.29
N ILE A 273 9.04 7.86 6.02
CA ILE A 273 8.24 6.94 6.85
C ILE A 273 8.73 6.97 8.29
N GLY A 274 10.05 6.97 8.52
CA GLY A 274 10.65 7.02 9.84
C GLY A 274 10.30 8.27 10.67
N ARG A 275 9.81 9.33 10.04
CA ARG A 275 9.36 10.57 10.69
C ARG A 275 7.83 10.74 10.74
N MET A 276 7.06 9.72 10.35
CA MET A 276 5.60 9.80 10.29
C MET A 276 4.98 10.06 11.67
N ALA A 277 5.58 9.50 12.73
CA ALA A 277 5.13 9.70 14.10
C ALA A 277 5.12 11.17 14.52
N GLU A 278 6.03 11.99 13.99
CA GLU A 278 6.08 13.44 14.26
C GLU A 278 4.81 14.15 13.73
N LEU A 279 4.35 13.79 12.53
CA LEU A 279 3.12 14.34 11.96
C LEU A 279 1.89 13.89 12.73
N PHE A 280 1.87 12.63 13.18
CA PHE A 280 0.77 12.14 14.02
C PHE A 280 0.71 12.86 15.37
N ALA A 281 1.84 13.24 15.95
CA ALA A 281 1.87 13.99 17.20
C ALA A 281 1.16 15.35 17.07
N VAL A 282 1.34 16.05 15.94
CA VAL A 282 0.75 17.38 15.67
C VAL A 282 -0.73 17.29 15.28
N ALA A 283 -1.16 16.18 14.67
CA ALA A 283 -2.53 16.03 14.18
C ALA A 283 -3.51 15.70 15.30
N ASP A 284 -4.73 16.23 15.19
CA ASP A 284 -5.86 15.84 16.05
C ASP A 284 -6.69 14.72 15.42
N VAL A 285 -6.82 14.71 14.08
CA VAL A 285 -7.60 13.73 13.31
C VAL A 285 -6.85 13.32 12.06
N LEU A 286 -6.80 12.02 11.80
CA LEU A 286 -6.23 11.45 10.57
C LEU A 286 -7.33 11.21 9.55
N VAL A 287 -7.12 11.63 8.28
CA VAL A 287 -8.15 11.54 7.26
C VAL A 287 -7.73 10.69 6.07
N SER A 288 -8.65 9.86 5.58
CA SER A 288 -8.50 9.08 4.35
C SER A 288 -9.73 9.26 3.45
N PRO A 289 -9.72 10.27 2.57
CA PRO A 289 -10.85 10.63 1.73
C PRO A 289 -10.92 9.82 0.43
N ARG A 290 -10.24 8.70 0.32
CA ARG A 290 -10.14 7.88 -0.90
C ARG A 290 -11.51 7.55 -1.47
N ILE A 291 -11.68 7.73 -2.80
CA ILE A 291 -12.96 7.59 -3.50
C ILE A 291 -13.05 6.37 -4.43
N ARG A 292 -11.95 5.64 -4.64
CA ARG A 292 -11.88 4.44 -5.49
C ARG A 292 -10.78 3.50 -5.04
N GLY A 293 -10.90 2.22 -5.43
CA GLY A 293 -9.92 1.17 -5.20
C GLY A 293 -10.48 0.04 -4.32
N ASN A 294 -9.89 -1.15 -4.46
CA ASN A 294 -10.37 -2.37 -3.82
C ASN A 294 -9.47 -2.85 -2.69
N ASN A 295 -8.19 -2.44 -2.68
CA ASN A 295 -7.25 -2.74 -1.60
C ASN A 295 -7.30 -1.68 -0.50
N THR A 296 -7.01 -2.07 0.73
CA THR A 296 -6.87 -1.13 1.84
C THR A 296 -5.59 -0.31 1.66
N PRO A 297 -5.66 1.04 1.77
CA PRO A 297 -4.44 1.85 1.74
C PRO A 297 -3.54 1.53 2.93
N MET A 298 -2.26 1.27 2.71
CA MET A 298 -1.28 0.93 3.75
C MET A 298 -1.25 1.91 4.93
N LYS A 299 -1.49 3.21 4.68
CA LYS A 299 -1.58 4.24 5.73
C LYS A 299 -2.64 3.93 6.79
N ILE A 300 -3.72 3.22 6.45
CA ILE A 300 -4.81 2.89 7.39
C ILE A 300 -4.28 2.10 8.59
N TYR A 301 -3.36 1.17 8.38
CA TYR A 301 -2.76 0.38 9.45
C TYR A 301 -1.94 1.26 10.41
N SER A 302 -1.18 2.22 9.87
CA SER A 302 -0.46 3.20 10.69
C SER A 302 -1.40 4.19 11.39
N TYR A 303 -2.51 4.55 10.74
CA TYR A 303 -3.56 5.38 11.36
C TYR A 303 -4.21 4.66 12.55
N LEU A 304 -4.56 3.39 12.40
CA LEU A 304 -5.11 2.58 13.50
C LEU A 304 -4.15 2.55 14.69
N GLN A 305 -2.84 2.34 14.45
CA GLN A 305 -1.86 2.22 15.53
C GLN A 305 -1.49 3.56 16.17
N SER A 306 -1.73 4.68 15.51
CA SER A 306 -1.34 6.03 15.98
C SER A 306 -1.98 6.46 17.29
N GLY A 307 -3.15 5.89 17.63
CA GLY A 307 -3.96 6.36 18.76
C GLY A 307 -4.67 7.69 18.50
N LYS A 308 -4.79 8.11 17.22
CA LYS A 308 -5.53 9.31 16.79
C LYS A 308 -6.87 8.94 16.18
N PRO A 309 -7.91 9.76 16.35
CA PRO A 309 -9.19 9.58 15.67
C PRO A 309 -9.02 9.51 14.15
N ILE A 310 -9.79 8.63 13.50
CA ILE A 310 -9.74 8.41 12.06
C ILE A 310 -11.08 8.81 11.44
N LEU A 311 -11.03 9.60 10.37
CA LEU A 311 -12.15 9.83 9.46
C LEU A 311 -11.82 9.25 8.10
N ALA A 312 -12.63 8.34 7.61
CA ALA A 312 -12.42 7.70 6.30
C ALA A 312 -13.73 7.67 5.50
N THR A 313 -13.63 7.45 4.20
CA THR A 313 -14.82 7.23 3.38
C THR A 313 -15.41 5.85 3.63
N ASP A 314 -16.74 5.78 3.66
CA ASP A 314 -17.51 4.54 3.79
C ASP A 314 -17.53 3.82 2.43
N LEU A 315 -16.44 3.16 2.11
CA LEU A 315 -16.21 2.40 0.87
C LEU A 315 -15.44 1.10 1.17
N PRO A 316 -15.59 0.05 0.36
CA PRO A 316 -14.91 -1.24 0.56
C PRO A 316 -13.40 -1.12 0.77
N THR A 317 -12.74 -0.14 0.14
CA THR A 317 -11.31 0.14 0.34
C THR A 317 -10.93 0.44 1.80
N HIS A 318 -11.88 0.88 2.62
CA HIS A 318 -11.68 1.16 4.05
C HIS A 318 -12.44 0.17 4.94
N THR A 319 -13.68 -0.19 4.59
CA THR A 319 -14.58 -0.96 5.47
C THR A 319 -14.21 -2.43 5.63
N GLN A 320 -13.27 -2.96 4.83
CA GLN A 320 -12.69 -4.27 5.09
C GLN A 320 -11.72 -4.29 6.30
N VAL A 321 -11.33 -3.11 6.82
CA VAL A 321 -10.44 -2.97 7.99
C VAL A 321 -11.04 -2.04 9.04
N LEU A 322 -11.74 -0.97 8.61
CA LEU A 322 -12.37 0.00 9.50
C LEU A 322 -13.85 -0.32 9.70
N SER A 323 -14.31 -0.22 10.94
CA SER A 323 -15.72 -0.26 11.31
C SER A 323 -16.12 1.01 12.06
N PRO A 324 -17.42 1.27 12.26
CA PRO A 324 -17.89 2.38 13.10
C PRO A 324 -17.39 2.33 14.55
N ASP A 325 -16.88 1.17 15.02
CA ASP A 325 -16.34 0.99 16.36
C ASP A 325 -14.92 1.56 16.52
N VAL A 326 -14.20 1.78 15.41
CA VAL A 326 -12.79 2.19 15.39
C VAL A 326 -12.52 3.46 14.58
N ALA A 327 -13.49 3.92 13.78
CA ALA A 327 -13.35 5.11 12.94
C ALA A 327 -14.70 5.79 12.67
N VAL A 328 -14.68 7.07 12.32
CA VAL A 328 -15.82 7.73 11.69
C VAL A 328 -15.78 7.42 10.19
N LEU A 329 -16.84 6.79 9.69
CA LEU A 329 -17.03 6.48 8.28
C LEU A 329 -18.06 7.43 7.67
N ALA A 330 -17.73 8.05 6.54
CA ALA A 330 -18.56 9.01 5.86
C ALA A 330 -18.71 8.69 4.38
N SER A 331 -19.91 8.84 3.82
CA SER A 331 -20.12 8.73 2.37
C SER A 331 -19.18 9.69 1.62
N PRO A 332 -18.69 9.33 0.42
CA PRO A 332 -17.70 10.11 -0.32
C PRO A 332 -18.30 11.34 -1.01
N THR A 333 -18.99 12.16 -0.22
CA THR A 333 -19.55 13.48 -0.65
C THR A 333 -19.03 14.57 0.27
N PRO A 334 -18.77 15.78 -0.26
CA PRO A 334 -18.22 16.89 0.54
C PRO A 334 -19.04 17.19 1.81
N ALA A 335 -20.38 17.20 1.71
CA ALA A 335 -21.25 17.49 2.84
C ALA A 335 -21.15 16.42 3.95
N ARG A 336 -21.15 15.13 3.58
CA ARG A 336 -21.07 14.03 4.55
C ARG A 336 -19.69 13.92 5.17
N PHE A 337 -18.63 14.11 4.39
CA PHE A 337 -17.26 14.08 4.91
C PHE A 337 -17.00 15.28 5.84
N ALA A 338 -17.50 16.49 5.50
CA ALA A 338 -17.47 17.67 6.37
C ALA A 338 -18.27 17.45 7.68
N ALA A 339 -19.42 16.77 7.63
CA ALA A 339 -20.16 16.37 8.82
C ALA A 339 -19.34 15.41 9.71
N GLY A 340 -18.62 14.46 9.13
CA GLY A 340 -17.67 13.59 9.85
C GLY A 340 -16.53 14.38 10.51
N MET A 341 -15.96 15.36 9.81
CA MET A 341 -14.96 16.28 10.40
C MET A 341 -15.53 17.04 11.59
N ARG A 342 -16.71 17.63 11.44
CA ARG A 342 -17.40 18.36 12.51
C ARG A 342 -17.68 17.48 13.71
N ARG A 343 -18.19 16.25 13.50
CA ARG A 343 -18.50 15.30 14.58
C ARG A 343 -17.28 15.03 15.47
N LEU A 344 -16.09 14.85 14.88
CA LEU A 344 -14.86 14.60 15.64
C LEU A 344 -14.37 15.85 16.39
N ILE A 345 -14.72 17.06 15.91
CA ILE A 345 -14.42 18.32 16.60
C ILE A 345 -15.36 18.51 17.79
N GLU A 346 -16.66 18.32 17.58
CA GLU A 346 -17.70 18.56 18.58
C GLU A 346 -17.73 17.47 19.68
N HIS A 347 -17.28 16.26 19.35
CA HIS A 347 -17.27 15.11 20.26
C HIS A 347 -15.86 14.50 20.43
N PRO A 348 -14.89 15.22 21.00
CA PRO A 348 -13.50 14.78 21.11
C PRO A 348 -13.35 13.52 21.98
N ASP A 349 -14.21 13.32 23.00
CA ASP A 349 -14.20 12.12 23.84
C ASP A 349 -14.57 10.87 23.04
N GLN A 350 -15.58 10.96 22.18
CA GLN A 350 -15.93 9.88 21.26
C GLN A 350 -14.76 9.57 20.31
N GLY A 351 -14.11 10.63 19.80
CA GLY A 351 -12.92 10.48 18.96
C GLY A 351 -11.80 9.71 19.67
N ARG A 352 -11.52 10.05 20.94
CA ARG A 352 -10.50 9.36 21.75
C ARG A 352 -10.83 7.89 22.01
N GLU A 353 -12.11 7.59 22.28
CA GLU A 353 -12.52 6.18 22.49
C GLU A 353 -12.41 5.36 21.20
N LEU A 354 -12.81 5.90 20.04
CA LEU A 354 -12.60 5.25 18.74
C LEU A 354 -11.11 5.00 18.49
N ALA A 355 -10.25 5.97 18.76
CA ALA A 355 -8.80 5.86 18.59
C ALA A 355 -8.18 4.80 19.51
N ARG A 356 -8.64 4.68 20.74
CA ARG A 356 -8.20 3.64 21.69
C ARG A 356 -8.55 2.25 21.16
N ARG A 357 -9.79 2.06 20.66
CA ARG A 357 -10.23 0.78 20.06
C ARG A 357 -9.47 0.49 18.76
N ALA A 358 -9.23 1.52 17.93
CA ALA A 358 -8.44 1.40 16.71
C ALA A 358 -7.03 0.89 16.99
N LYS A 359 -6.38 1.45 18.02
CA LYS A 359 -5.04 1.03 18.42
C LYS A 359 -5.04 -0.43 18.93
N ALA A 360 -6.00 -0.81 19.76
CA ALA A 360 -6.13 -2.19 20.24
C ALA A 360 -6.33 -3.18 19.07
N LEU A 361 -7.13 -2.82 18.07
CA LEU A 361 -7.32 -3.61 16.86
C LEU A 361 -6.00 -3.74 16.07
N ALA A 362 -5.25 -2.64 15.90
CA ALA A 362 -3.96 -2.67 15.21
C ALA A 362 -2.94 -3.57 15.90
N ASP A 363 -2.83 -3.44 17.22
CA ASP A 363 -1.90 -4.24 18.03
C ASP A 363 -2.25 -5.75 17.94
N ALA A 364 -3.54 -6.09 17.92
CA ALA A 364 -4.02 -7.47 17.87
C ALA A 364 -3.93 -8.12 16.49
N GLN A 365 -4.15 -7.37 15.40
CA GLN A 365 -4.35 -7.95 14.07
C GLN A 365 -3.42 -7.41 12.98
N TYR A 366 -2.88 -6.18 13.12
CA TYR A 366 -2.15 -5.47 12.08
C TYR A 366 -0.76 -5.01 12.53
N SER A 367 -0.17 -5.72 13.49
CA SER A 367 1.18 -5.47 13.98
C SER A 367 2.21 -6.32 13.23
N PHE A 368 3.48 -5.87 13.19
CA PHE A 368 4.56 -6.64 12.57
C PHE A 368 4.71 -8.06 13.15
N PRO A 369 4.58 -8.33 14.47
CA PRO A 369 4.60 -9.69 14.98
C PRO A 369 3.52 -10.61 14.41
N VAL A 370 2.32 -10.08 14.14
CA VAL A 370 1.23 -10.84 13.49
C VAL A 370 1.59 -11.16 12.03
N PHE A 371 2.10 -10.18 11.29
CA PHE A 371 2.59 -10.36 9.92
C PHE A 371 3.71 -11.40 9.87
N GLU A 372 4.72 -11.28 10.75
CA GLU A 372 5.85 -12.20 10.83
C GLU A 372 5.39 -13.63 11.11
N ARG A 373 4.47 -13.83 12.06
CA ARG A 373 3.92 -15.15 12.36
C ARG A 373 3.20 -15.75 11.13
N THR A 374 2.30 -14.97 10.51
CA THR A 374 1.54 -15.43 9.35
C THR A 374 2.44 -15.78 8.17
N ALA A 375 3.44 -14.94 7.90
CA ALA A 375 4.41 -15.20 6.84
C ALA A 375 5.28 -16.44 7.16
N ARG A 376 5.74 -16.62 8.41
CA ARG A 376 6.48 -17.82 8.83
C ARG A 376 5.65 -19.09 8.64
N GLU A 377 4.42 -19.13 9.13
CA GLU A 377 3.49 -20.25 8.96
C GLU A 377 3.26 -20.61 7.49
N LEU A 378 3.11 -19.58 6.64
CA LEU A 378 3.00 -19.77 5.19
C LEU A 378 4.26 -20.46 4.62
N TYR A 379 5.44 -19.93 4.92
CA TYR A 379 6.68 -20.47 4.36
C TYR A 379 7.07 -21.84 4.95
N GLU A 380 6.75 -22.13 6.18
CA GLU A 380 6.86 -23.48 6.74
C GLU A 380 5.93 -24.48 6.03
N TRP A 381 4.72 -24.04 5.68
CA TRP A 381 3.81 -24.85 4.88
C TRP A 381 4.35 -25.06 3.46
N ILE A 382 4.89 -24.02 2.81
CA ILE A 382 5.50 -24.10 1.47
C ILE A 382 6.67 -25.09 1.51
N GLU A 383 7.53 -25.00 2.51
CA GLU A 383 8.69 -25.90 2.68
C GLU A 383 8.27 -27.35 2.72
N ARG A 384 7.27 -27.69 3.57
CA ARG A 384 6.70 -29.04 3.62
C ARG A 384 6.03 -29.49 2.32
N ALA A 385 5.50 -28.58 1.53
CA ALA A 385 4.79 -28.89 0.29
C ALA A 385 5.74 -29.02 -0.92
N THR A 386 7.01 -28.62 -0.78
CA THR A 386 8.05 -28.65 -1.82
C THR A 386 9.18 -29.67 -1.53
N THR A 387 9.19 -30.25 -0.34
CA THR A 387 9.99 -31.42 0.04
C THR A 387 9.29 -32.70 -0.41
#